data_a457c1ad1af43015078efa0f9045cca1
#
_entry.id   a457c1ad1af43015078efa0f9045cca1
#
_cell.length_a   1.000
_cell.length_b   1.000
_cell.length_c   1.000
_cell.angle_alpha   90.00
_cell.angle_beta   90.00
_cell.angle_gamma   90.00
#
_symmetry.space_group_name_H-M   'P 1'
#
loop_
_entity.id
_entity.type
_entity.pdbx_description
1 polymer ?
#
loop_
_entity_poly.entity_id
_entity_poly.type
_entity_poly.pdbx_seq_one_letter_code
_entity_poly.pdbx_strand_id
1 'polypeptide(L)'
;MECNTKNLIWTREPKDYTIAEKEIRITTEPETDLWQRTYYGFRNDSAPVLQMTTKEKFFSFVVKTEFASKRRFDQCGIVMYLDSDNWLKASIEYENEEYQRLGSVATNLGYSD
;
A
#
# COMPACT_ATOMS: atom_id res chain seq x y z
N MET A 1 2.81 16.58 13.18
CA MET A 1 3.81 16.77 12.09
C MET A 1 3.12 16.51 10.76
N GLU A 2 3.17 17.45 9.89
CA GLU A 2 2.67 17.25 8.51
C GLU A 2 3.68 16.38 7.73
N CYS A 3 3.17 15.58 6.81
CA CYS A 3 4.01 14.78 5.94
C CYS A 3 4.79 15.68 4.98
N ASN A 4 6.11 15.64 5.07
CA ASN A 4 6.95 16.38 4.13
C ASN A 4 7.20 15.52 2.88
N THR A 5 6.55 15.88 1.79
CA THR A 5 6.67 15.15 0.51
C THR A 5 8.08 15.12 -0.07
N LYS A 6 8.98 15.98 0.39
CA LYS A 6 10.40 15.98 -0.02
C LYS A 6 11.21 14.86 0.57
N ASN A 7 10.74 14.24 1.67
CA ASN A 7 11.43 13.18 2.38
C ASN A 7 10.84 11.79 2.11
N LEU A 8 9.97 11.69 1.10
CA LEU A 8 9.39 10.43 0.70
C LEU A 8 10.34 9.66 -0.21
N ILE A 9 10.38 8.36 -0.03
CA ILE A 9 11.16 7.43 -0.85
C ILE A 9 10.28 6.31 -1.38
N TRP A 10 10.58 5.84 -2.58
CA TRP A 10 9.90 4.72 -3.17
C TRP A 10 10.55 3.39 -2.78
N THR A 11 9.70 2.45 -2.41
CA THR A 11 9.98 1.03 -2.53
C THR A 11 9.21 0.56 -3.77
N ARG A 12 9.90 0.23 -4.83
CA ARG A 12 9.34 -0.06 -6.16
C ARG A 12 8.64 1.15 -6.79
N GLU A 13 9.42 2.06 -7.30
CA GLU A 13 8.95 3.25 -7.98
C GLU A 13 8.09 2.90 -9.20
N PRO A 14 6.84 3.38 -9.29
CA PRO A 14 6.01 3.17 -10.48
C PRO A 14 6.52 4.00 -11.66
N LYS A 15 6.15 3.60 -12.88
CA LYS A 15 6.55 4.30 -14.10
C LYS A 15 5.90 5.68 -14.25
N ASP A 16 4.70 5.84 -13.70
CA ASP A 16 3.92 7.07 -13.84
C ASP A 16 3.32 7.48 -12.50
N TYR A 17 3.76 8.63 -12.01
CA TYR A 17 3.25 9.22 -10.78
C TYR A 17 3.51 10.72 -10.74
N THR A 18 2.75 11.43 -9.92
CA THR A 18 3.01 12.83 -9.58
C THR A 18 2.93 13.04 -8.08
N ILE A 19 3.84 13.82 -7.53
CA ILE A 19 3.85 14.22 -6.13
C ILE A 19 3.70 15.74 -6.09
N ALA A 20 2.58 16.22 -5.58
CA ALA A 20 2.30 17.62 -5.35
C ALA A 20 2.14 17.88 -3.85
N GLU A 21 2.04 19.14 -3.45
CA GLU A 21 1.95 19.55 -2.04
C GLU A 21 0.78 18.88 -1.30
N LYS A 22 -0.37 18.72 -1.96
CA LYS A 22 -1.61 18.21 -1.35
C LYS A 22 -2.13 16.92 -1.94
N GLU A 23 -1.49 16.41 -2.97
CA GLU A 23 -1.96 15.24 -3.68
C GLU A 23 -0.80 14.41 -4.20
N ILE A 24 -0.92 13.12 -4.05
CA ILE A 24 -0.03 12.14 -4.67
C ILE A 24 -0.89 11.30 -5.60
N ARG A 25 -0.52 11.26 -6.87
CA ARG A 25 -1.22 10.48 -7.88
C ARG A 25 -0.30 9.39 -8.40
N ILE A 26 -0.76 8.15 -8.34
CA ILE A 26 -0.01 6.98 -8.77
C ILE A 26 -0.82 6.24 -9.81
N THR A 27 -0.22 6.00 -10.98
CA THR A 27 -0.77 5.06 -11.95
C THR A 27 -0.16 3.69 -11.68
N THR A 28 -0.98 2.77 -11.19
CA THR A 28 -0.52 1.43 -10.84
C THR A 28 -0.31 0.58 -12.08
N GLU A 29 0.66 -0.32 -12.02
CA GLU A 29 0.90 -1.33 -13.04
C GLU A 29 0.06 -2.57 -12.76
N PRO A 30 -0.34 -3.33 -13.81
CA PRO A 30 -1.15 -4.54 -13.62
C PRO A 30 -0.37 -5.61 -12.87
N GLU A 31 -1.11 -6.48 -12.19
CA GLU A 31 -0.59 -7.66 -11.51
C GLU A 31 0.43 -7.38 -10.39
N THR A 32 0.31 -6.21 -9.75
CA THR A 32 1.12 -5.86 -8.58
C THR A 32 0.35 -6.09 -7.29
N ASP A 33 1.03 -6.60 -6.27
CA ASP A 33 0.41 -6.86 -4.96
C ASP A 33 1.47 -6.98 -3.85
N LEU A 34 0.98 -7.03 -2.62
CA LEU A 34 1.71 -7.43 -1.42
C LEU A 34 0.97 -8.58 -0.76
N TRP A 35 1.49 -9.78 -0.93
CA TRP A 35 0.99 -11.01 -0.31
C TRP A 35 2.09 -12.05 -0.24
N GLN A 36 2.20 -12.74 0.89
CA GLN A 36 3.24 -13.74 1.11
C GLN A 36 2.63 -15.10 1.47
N ARG A 37 2.74 -16.05 0.58
CA ARG A 37 2.62 -17.53 0.74
C ARG A 37 1.27 -18.08 1.19
N THR A 38 0.66 -17.55 2.24
CA THR A 38 -0.53 -18.13 2.89
C THR A 38 -1.70 -18.30 1.91
N TYR A 39 -2.41 -19.39 2.00
CA TYR A 39 -3.55 -19.81 1.18
C TYR A 39 -3.24 -20.09 -0.29
N TYR A 40 -2.44 -19.26 -0.95
CA TYR A 40 -2.25 -19.29 -2.40
C TYR A 40 -0.92 -19.88 -2.82
N GLY A 41 0.04 -20.03 -1.92
CA GLY A 41 1.38 -20.56 -2.20
C GLY A 41 2.29 -19.62 -3.01
N PHE A 42 1.82 -18.46 -3.46
CA PHE A 42 2.64 -17.50 -4.18
C PHE A 42 3.21 -16.41 -3.27
N ARG A 43 4.18 -15.70 -3.78
CA ARG A 43 4.79 -14.54 -3.16
C ARG A 43 4.71 -13.35 -4.12
N ASN A 44 3.99 -12.33 -3.71
CA ASN A 44 3.91 -11.04 -4.40
C ASN A 44 4.48 -9.94 -3.51
N ASP A 45 5.52 -9.29 -3.99
CA ASP A 45 6.17 -8.15 -3.35
C ASP A 45 6.47 -7.10 -4.42
N SER A 46 5.44 -6.69 -5.15
CA SER A 46 5.56 -5.89 -6.37
C SER A 46 4.76 -4.60 -6.37
N ALA A 47 3.88 -4.38 -5.40
CA ALA A 47 3.12 -3.14 -5.31
C ALA A 47 4.03 -1.94 -5.03
N PRO A 48 3.77 -0.77 -5.64
CA PRO A 48 4.50 0.44 -5.32
C PRO A 48 4.16 0.93 -3.90
N VAL A 49 5.18 1.29 -3.16
CA VAL A 49 5.04 1.84 -1.81
C VAL A 49 5.85 3.12 -1.70
N LEU A 50 5.19 4.21 -1.37
CA LEU A 50 5.84 5.49 -1.08
C LEU A 50 5.90 5.67 0.42
N GLN A 51 7.09 5.83 0.96
CA GLN A 51 7.34 5.76 2.39
C GLN A 51 8.04 6.98 2.95
N MET A 52 7.79 7.22 4.21
CA MET A 52 8.60 8.07 5.08
C MET A 52 9.02 7.29 6.32
N THR A 53 10.14 7.67 6.90
CA THR A 53 10.61 7.13 8.17
C THR A 53 10.33 8.12 9.28
N THR A 54 9.90 7.65 10.43
CA THR A 54 9.72 8.48 11.62
C THR A 54 10.40 7.85 12.84
N LYS A 55 10.93 8.70 13.72
CA LYS A 55 11.47 8.31 15.04
C LYS A 55 10.50 8.61 16.17
N GLU A 56 9.33 9.18 15.84
CA GLU A 56 8.30 9.48 16.82
C GLU A 56 7.73 8.20 17.43
N LYS A 57 7.65 8.15 18.76
CA LYS A 57 7.05 6.99 19.46
C LYS A 57 5.53 6.96 19.35
N PHE A 58 4.94 8.13 19.25
CA PHE A 58 3.49 8.30 19.15
C PHE A 58 3.20 9.18 17.96
N PHE A 59 2.44 8.67 17.01
CA PHE A 59 2.04 9.42 15.82
C PHE A 59 0.72 8.90 15.27
N SER A 60 0.05 9.74 14.50
CA SER A 60 -1.07 9.35 13.67
C SER A 60 -0.69 9.60 12.21
N PHE A 61 -1.02 8.64 11.35
CA PHE A 61 -0.81 8.75 9.91
C PHE A 61 -2.15 8.56 9.22
N VAL A 62 -2.61 9.60 8.54
CA VAL A 62 -3.94 9.63 7.90
C VAL A 62 -3.76 9.86 6.42
N VAL A 63 -4.40 9.03 5.62
CA VAL A 63 -4.41 9.13 4.17
C VAL A 63 -5.85 9.06 3.67
N LYS A 64 -6.24 10.02 2.87
CA LYS A 64 -7.47 9.92 2.09
C LYS A 64 -7.13 9.31 0.73
N THR A 65 -7.76 8.20 0.40
CA THR A 65 -7.57 7.52 -0.87
C THR A 65 -8.76 7.71 -1.80
N GLU A 66 -8.47 7.96 -3.06
CA GLU A 66 -9.45 7.96 -4.15
C GLU A 66 -8.85 7.13 -5.28
N PHE A 67 -9.58 6.14 -5.78
CA PHE A 67 -9.09 5.31 -6.86
C PHE A 67 -10.24 4.74 -7.70
N ALA A 68 -9.97 4.53 -8.97
CA ALA A 68 -10.92 3.95 -9.91
C ALA A 68 -10.63 2.45 -10.04
N SER A 69 -11.19 1.66 -9.15
CA SER A 69 -11.08 0.21 -9.18
C SER A 69 -11.95 -0.40 -10.28
N LYS A 70 -11.44 -1.42 -10.92
CA LYS A 70 -12.12 -2.10 -12.05
C LYS A 70 -12.17 -3.61 -11.88
N ARG A 71 -11.27 -4.18 -11.13
CA ARG A 71 -11.12 -5.62 -10.98
C ARG A 71 -11.01 -6.01 -9.52
N ARG A 72 -11.45 -7.21 -9.22
CA ARG A 72 -11.29 -7.81 -7.89
C ARG A 72 -9.84 -7.74 -7.45
N PHE A 73 -9.63 -7.35 -6.20
CA PHE A 73 -8.33 -7.10 -5.56
C PHE A 73 -7.64 -5.78 -5.90
N ASP A 74 -8.16 -4.97 -6.82
CA ASP A 74 -7.69 -3.59 -6.94
C ASP A 74 -7.84 -2.90 -5.60
N GLN A 75 -6.77 -2.30 -5.10
CA GLN A 75 -6.75 -1.75 -3.74
C GLN A 75 -5.84 -0.55 -3.61
N CYS A 76 -6.15 0.28 -2.64
CA CYS A 76 -5.34 1.42 -2.25
C CYS A 76 -5.43 1.62 -0.74
N GLY A 77 -4.35 1.97 -0.10
CA GLY A 77 -4.35 2.12 1.35
C GLY A 77 -3.02 2.59 1.93
N ILE A 78 -2.79 2.19 3.16
CA ILE A 78 -1.58 2.51 3.91
C ILE A 78 -0.84 1.23 4.27
N VAL A 79 0.46 1.36 4.47
CA VAL A 79 1.31 0.25 4.88
C VAL A 79 2.36 0.72 5.90
N MET A 80 2.57 -0.07 6.93
CA MET A 80 3.76 -0.01 7.78
C MET A 80 4.70 -1.09 7.25
N TYR A 81 5.79 -0.69 6.63
CA TYR A 81 6.65 -1.59 5.88
C TYR A 81 8.07 -1.57 6.46
N LEU A 82 8.53 -2.70 6.94
CA LEU A 82 9.89 -2.88 7.41
C LEU A 82 10.76 -3.50 6.31
N ASP A 83 10.31 -4.62 5.79
CA ASP A 83 10.92 -5.35 4.68
C ASP A 83 9.87 -6.24 3.98
N SER A 84 10.26 -6.98 2.95
CA SER A 84 9.33 -7.82 2.19
C SER A 84 8.69 -8.96 2.98
N ASP A 85 9.25 -9.34 4.09
CA ASP A 85 8.75 -10.41 4.95
C ASP A 85 8.03 -9.91 6.21
N ASN A 86 8.05 -8.59 6.46
CA ASN A 86 7.48 -7.99 7.66
C ASN A 86 6.82 -6.64 7.34
N TRP A 87 5.51 -6.64 7.29
CA TRP A 87 4.72 -5.43 7.03
C TRP A 87 3.25 -5.62 7.46
N LEU A 88 2.58 -4.51 7.67
CA LEU A 88 1.14 -4.45 7.94
C LEU A 88 0.51 -3.47 6.97
N LYS A 89 -0.49 -3.90 6.23
CA LYS A 89 -1.28 -3.00 5.37
C LYS A 89 -2.74 -2.94 5.79
N ALA A 90 -3.36 -1.80 5.53
CA ALA A 90 -4.80 -1.63 5.58
C ALA A 90 -5.23 -0.90 4.31
N SER A 91 -6.21 -1.43 3.61
CA SER A 91 -6.63 -0.94 2.30
C SER A 91 -8.12 -1.07 2.06
N ILE A 92 -8.63 -0.24 1.17
CA ILE A 92 -9.92 -0.45 0.55
C ILE A 92 -9.70 -1.30 -0.68
N GLU A 93 -10.37 -2.42 -0.76
CA GLU A 93 -10.23 -3.43 -1.80
C GLU A 93 -11.53 -3.59 -2.57
N TYR A 94 -11.43 -3.56 -3.89
CA TYR A 94 -12.57 -3.78 -4.78
C TYR A 94 -12.98 -5.25 -4.77
N GLU A 95 -14.23 -5.52 -4.47
CA GLU A 95 -14.79 -6.86 -4.54
C GLU A 95 -15.62 -7.05 -5.80
N ASN A 96 -16.57 -6.15 -6.04
CA ASN A 96 -17.44 -6.15 -7.21
C ASN A 96 -18.10 -4.77 -7.39
N GLU A 97 -19.03 -4.64 -8.34
CA GLU A 97 -19.69 -3.37 -8.63
C GLU A 97 -20.59 -2.84 -7.50
N GLU A 98 -20.97 -3.71 -6.56
CA GLU A 98 -21.89 -3.34 -5.47
C GLU A 98 -21.16 -2.82 -4.23
N TYR A 99 -19.96 -3.34 -3.95
CA TYR A 99 -19.24 -2.95 -2.74
C TYR A 99 -17.72 -3.14 -2.80
N GLN A 100 -17.09 -2.42 -1.93
CA GLN A 100 -15.66 -2.54 -1.60
C GLN A 100 -15.53 -2.99 -0.15
N ARG A 101 -14.39 -3.54 0.19
CA ARG A 101 -14.08 -4.00 1.53
C ARG A 101 -12.93 -3.22 2.14
N LEU A 102 -13.05 -2.88 3.40
CA LEU A 102 -11.90 -2.50 4.20
C LEU A 102 -11.24 -3.78 4.74
N GLY A 103 -10.00 -3.98 4.40
CA GLY A 103 -9.24 -5.13 4.85
C GLY A 103 -7.89 -4.74 5.46
N SER A 104 -7.35 -5.63 6.25
CA SER A 104 -5.98 -5.53 6.73
C SER A 104 -5.27 -6.84 6.57
N VAL A 105 -3.97 -6.77 6.31
CA VAL A 105 -3.10 -7.95 6.18
C VAL A 105 -1.83 -7.69 6.95
N ALA A 106 -1.48 -8.59 7.82
CA ALA A 106 -0.19 -8.61 8.50
C ALA A 106 0.69 -9.69 7.90
N THR A 107 1.89 -9.33 7.51
CA THR A 107 2.92 -10.28 7.09
C THR A 107 4.01 -10.32 8.13
N ASN A 108 4.26 -11.49 8.66
CA ASN A 108 5.26 -11.73 9.67
C ASN A 108 6.13 -12.92 9.28
N LEU A 109 7.43 -12.69 9.23
CA LEU A 109 8.41 -13.69 8.83
C LEU A 109 8.07 -14.37 7.49
N GLY A 110 7.51 -13.60 6.56
CA GLY A 110 7.20 -14.06 5.21
C GLY A 110 5.88 -14.81 5.04
N TYR A 111 4.96 -14.71 5.99
CA TYR A 111 3.62 -15.30 5.91
C TYR A 111 2.55 -14.26 6.19
N SER A 112 1.60 -14.14 5.28
CA SER A 112 0.49 -13.18 5.35
C SER A 112 -0.75 -13.76 6.01
N ASP A 113 -1.45 -12.90 6.74
CA ASP A 113 -2.73 -13.23 7.37
C ASP A 113 -3.66 -12.01 7.37
#